data_bcf70832adbc13691a0622630f776f51
#
_entry.id   bcf70832adbc13691a0622630f776f51
#
_cell.length_a   1.000
_cell.length_b   1.000
_cell.length_c   1.000
_cell.angle_alpha   90.00
_cell.angle_beta   90.00
_cell.angle_gamma   90.00
#
_symmetry.space_group_name_H-M   'P 1'
#
loop_
_entity.id
_entity.type
_entity.pdbx_description
1 polymer ?
#
loop_
_entity_poly.entity_id
_entity_poly.type
_entity_poly.pdbx_seq_one_letter_code
_entity_poly.pdbx_strand_id
1 'polypeptide(L)' 'MKHLIIFLVRKKLGLKKGEHFRFVNQSSPYNTYYFTDDAVMKHFGRWKDSDDVKSSVSLNWLLDDECKIVKVEDKV' A
#
# COMPACT_ATOMS: atom_id res chain seq x y z
N MET A 1 -15.70 -10.25 -5.69
CA MET A 1 -14.79 -11.01 -4.82
C MET A 1 -13.50 -10.27 -4.49
N LYS A 2 -12.90 -9.58 -5.49
CA LYS A 2 -11.67 -8.83 -5.21
C LYS A 2 -11.88 -7.78 -4.14
N HIS A 3 -13.02 -7.11 -4.14
CA HIS A 3 -13.28 -6.06 -3.16
C HIS A 3 -13.24 -6.57 -1.73
N LEU A 4 -13.81 -7.74 -1.50
CA LEU A 4 -13.84 -8.32 -0.17
C LEU A 4 -12.44 -8.69 0.32
N ILE A 5 -11.63 -9.29 -0.56
CA ILE A 5 -10.27 -9.68 -0.22
C ILE A 5 -9.43 -8.43 0.10
N ILE A 6 -9.52 -7.42 -0.73
CA ILE A 6 -8.80 -6.16 -0.52
C ILE A 6 -9.22 -5.53 0.81
N PHE A 7 -10.51 -5.52 1.08
CA PHE A 7 -11.03 -4.97 2.33
C PHE A 7 -10.46 -5.70 3.54
N LEU A 8 -10.45 -7.04 3.51
CA LEU A 8 -9.97 -7.84 4.64
C LEU A 8 -8.47 -7.64 4.87
N VAL A 9 -7.69 -7.58 3.79
CA VAL A 9 -6.26 -7.35 3.91
C VAL A 9 -5.98 -5.97 4.50
N ARG A 10 -6.69 -4.96 4.00
CA ARG A 10 -6.54 -3.61 4.52
C ARG A 10 -6.89 -3.53 6.01
N LYS A 11 -7.98 -4.20 6.41
CA LYS A 11 -8.40 -4.21 7.82
C LYS A 11 -7.34 -4.88 8.69
N LYS A 12 -6.78 -5.98 8.22
CA LYS A 12 -5.72 -6.67 8.96
C LYS A 12 -4.53 -5.76 9.20
N LEU A 13 -4.19 -4.94 8.22
CA LEU A 13 -3.06 -4.03 8.31
C LEU A 13 -3.38 -2.76 9.09
N GLY A 14 -4.65 -2.55 9.44
CA GLY A 14 -5.05 -1.37 10.20
C GLY A 14 -5.03 -0.10 9.40
N LEU A 15 -5.24 -0.20 8.08
CA LEU A 15 -5.15 0.94 7.18
C LEU A 15 -6.53 1.42 6.76
N LYS A 16 -6.64 2.71 6.54
CA LYS A 16 -7.83 3.31 5.95
C LYS A 16 -7.68 3.34 4.44
N LYS A 17 -8.80 3.38 3.71
CA LYS A 17 -8.77 3.50 2.27
C LYS A 17 -8.06 4.80 1.89
N GLY A 18 -7.08 4.69 1.00
CA GLY A 18 -6.30 5.85 0.58
C GLY A 18 -5.16 6.24 1.50
N GLU A 19 -5.05 5.58 2.64
CA GLU A 19 -3.95 5.86 3.56
C GLU A 19 -2.65 5.29 3.01
N HIS A 20 -1.64 6.13 2.91
CA HIS A 20 -0.35 5.71 2.37
C HIS A 20 0.47 4.97 3.40
N PHE A 21 1.21 3.97 2.93
CA PHE A 21 2.11 3.19 3.78
C PHE A 21 3.33 2.79 2.96
N ARG A 22 4.37 2.34 3.66
CA ARG A 22 5.58 1.82 3.05
C ARG A 22 5.91 0.48 3.68
N PHE A 23 6.61 -0.36 2.91
CA PHE A 23 7.16 -1.59 3.47
C PHE A 23 8.49 -1.27 4.15
N VAL A 24 8.70 -1.88 5.30
CA VAL A 24 9.90 -1.60 6.10
C VAL A 24 11.18 -1.86 5.32
N ASN A 25 11.19 -2.88 4.49
CA ASN A 25 12.40 -3.30 3.78
C ASN A 25 12.42 -2.91 2.30
N GLN A 26 11.56 -1.98 1.89
CA GLN A 26 11.56 -1.61 0.48
C GLN A 26 12.83 -0.83 0.11
N SER A 27 13.27 -1.03 -1.13
CA SER A 27 14.54 -0.47 -1.60
C SER A 27 14.48 1.05 -1.83
N SER A 28 13.31 1.56 -2.19
CA SER A 28 13.15 2.99 -2.44
C SER A 28 12.27 3.62 -1.37
N PRO A 29 12.80 4.56 -0.58
CA PRO A 29 11.99 5.19 0.46
C PRO A 29 11.01 6.23 -0.07
N TYR A 30 11.08 6.54 -1.36
CA TYR A 30 10.22 7.56 -1.94
C TYR A 30 8.87 7.02 -2.38
N ASN A 31 8.76 5.72 -2.58
CA ASN A 31 7.51 5.12 -3.04
C ASN A 31 6.62 4.80 -1.87
N THR A 32 5.34 5.07 -2.04
CA THR A 32 4.33 4.71 -1.05
C THR A 32 3.25 3.88 -1.72
N TYR A 33 2.46 3.23 -0.91
CA TYR A 33 1.38 2.37 -1.37
C TYR A 33 0.11 2.75 -0.66
N TYR A 34 -1.03 2.50 -1.29
CA TYR A 34 -2.31 2.73 -0.65
C TYR A 34 -3.36 1.80 -1.26
N PHE A 35 -4.41 1.57 -0.50
CA PHE A 35 -5.50 0.70 -0.95
C PHE A 35 -6.61 1.54 -1.55
N THR A 36 -7.14 1.06 -2.67
CA THR A 36 -8.42 1.52 -3.19
C THR A 36 -9.46 0.43 -2.91
N ASP A 37 -10.67 0.58 -3.45
CA ASP A 37 -11.72 -0.43 -3.24
C ASP A 37 -11.36 -1.77 -3.89
N ASP A 38 -10.56 -1.77 -4.94
CA ASP A 38 -10.32 -2.98 -5.71
C ASP A 38 -8.84 -3.26 -6.00
N ALA A 39 -7.93 -2.48 -5.46
CA ALA A 39 -6.52 -2.68 -5.78
C ALA A 39 -5.61 -2.04 -4.73
N VAL A 40 -4.34 -2.45 -4.77
CA VAL A 40 -3.26 -1.77 -4.06
C VAL A 40 -2.54 -0.92 -5.09
N MET A 41 -2.43 0.36 -4.83
CA MET A 41 -1.81 1.31 -5.75
C MET A 41 -0.42 1.67 -5.25
N LYS A 42 0.45 2.01 -6.19
CA LYS A 42 1.81 2.45 -5.90
C LYS A 42 1.96 3.90 -6.37
N HIS A 43 2.40 4.74 -5.45
CA HIS A 43 2.62 6.15 -5.70
C HIS A 43 4.13 6.42 -5.72
N PHE A 44 4.60 7.10 -6.77
CA PHE A 44 6.02 7.43 -6.94
C PHE A 44 6.29 8.81 -6.36
N GLY A 45 6.69 8.85 -5.10
CA GLY A 45 6.91 10.12 -4.43
C GLY A 45 8.04 10.96 -5.01
N ARG A 46 8.98 10.30 -5.70
CA ARG A 46 10.11 11.00 -6.31
C ARG A 46 9.76 11.65 -7.66
N TRP A 47 8.76 11.10 -8.33
CA TRP A 47 8.36 11.56 -9.66
C TRP A 47 6.97 12.18 -9.57
N LYS A 48 6.94 13.48 -9.32
CA LYS A 48 5.66 14.17 -9.07
C LYS A 48 4.69 14.11 -10.24
N ASP A 49 5.24 14.00 -11.45
CA ASP A 49 4.39 13.99 -12.65
C ASP A 49 3.99 12.59 -13.08
N SER A 50 4.43 11.58 -12.35
CA SER A 50 4.07 10.20 -12.67
C SER A 50 2.71 9.85 -12.11
N ASP A 51 1.93 9.13 -12.91
CA ASP A 51 0.64 8.61 -12.45
C ASP A 51 0.86 7.43 -11.50
N ASP A 52 -0.07 7.26 -10.58
CA ASP A 52 -0.07 6.06 -9.74
C ASP A 52 -0.38 4.85 -10.60
N VAL A 53 0.21 3.73 -10.23
CA VAL A 53 0.00 2.48 -10.96
C VAL A 53 -0.45 1.39 -10.00
N LYS A 54 -1.09 0.35 -10.54
CA LYS A 54 -1.45 -0.80 -9.73
C LYS A 54 -0.19 -1.53 -9.31
N SER A 55 -0.12 -1.84 -8.01
CA SER A 55 1.01 -2.59 -7.48
C SER A 55 0.86 -4.07 -7.82
N SER A 56 1.99 -4.74 -8.09
CA SER A 56 2.02 -6.18 -8.27
C SER A 56 2.22 -6.94 -6.97
N VAL A 57 2.15 -6.26 -5.85
CA VAL A 57 2.32 -6.89 -4.54
C VAL A 57 1.28 -7.98 -4.34
N SER A 58 1.74 -9.13 -3.85
CA SER A 58 0.86 -10.26 -3.59
C SER A 58 0.04 -10.01 -2.33
N LEU A 59 -1.26 -10.28 -2.42
CA LEU A 59 -2.12 -10.19 -1.24
C LEU A 59 -1.74 -11.23 -0.21
N ASN A 60 -1.26 -12.40 -0.65
CA ASN A 60 -0.78 -13.42 0.27
C ASN A 60 0.41 -12.92 1.08
N TRP A 61 1.30 -12.17 0.42
CA TRP A 61 2.45 -11.62 1.13
C TRP A 61 2.02 -10.57 2.14
N LEU A 62 1.03 -9.76 1.80
CA LEU A 62 0.51 -8.76 2.73
C LEU A 62 -0.12 -9.40 3.96
N LEU A 63 -0.61 -10.62 3.85
CA LEU A 63 -1.17 -11.36 4.96
C LEU A 63 -0.12 -12.12 5.77
N ASP A 64 1.11 -12.18 5.28
CA ASP A 64 2.19 -12.89 5.95
C ASP A 64 2.63 -12.12 7.19
N ASP A 65 2.89 -12.84 8.27
CA ASP A 65 3.34 -12.22 9.52
C ASP A 65 4.68 -11.52 9.38
N GLU A 66 5.48 -11.90 8.41
CA GLU A 66 6.77 -11.26 8.17
C GLU A 66 6.63 -9.94 7.40
N CYS A 67 5.47 -9.68 6.86
CA CYS A 67 5.24 -8.42 6.15
C CYS A 67 5.08 -7.29 7.16
N LYS A 68 6.02 -6.37 7.16
CA LYS A 68 6.00 -5.22 8.05
C LYS A 68 5.80 -3.96 7.24
N ILE A 69 4.88 -3.12 7.70
CA ILE A 69 4.62 -1.85 7.05
C ILE A 69 4.72 -0.72 8.05
N VAL A 70 4.92 0.48 7.51
CA VAL A 70 4.94 1.71 8.30
C VAL A 70 3.96 2.68 7.66
N LYS A 71 3.05 3.19 8.44
CA LYS A 71 2.12 4.20 7.94
C LYS A 71 2.88 5.49 7.68
N VAL A 72 2.58 6.10 6.54
CA VAL A 72 3.17 7.37 6.18
C VAL A 72 2.26 8.47 6.67
N GLU A 73 2.74 9.25 7.62
CA GLU A 73 1.97 10.39 8.09
C GLU A 73 1.98 11.46 7.02
N ASP A 74 0.80 11.99 6.78
CA ASP A 74 0.64 13.03 5.79
C ASP A 74 1.05 14.35 6.44
N LYS A 75 2.25 14.75 6.17
CA LYS A 75 2.76 16.02 6.68
C LYS A 75 2.34 17.13 5.75
N VAL A 76 1.56 17.96 6.26
CA VAL A 76 1.11 19.12 5.50
C VAL A 76 2.04 20.29 5.73
#